data_43d6e103684e50b626cf660baa9f1ea2
#
_entry.id   43d6e103684e50b626cf660baa9f1ea2
#
_cell.length_a   1.000
_cell.length_b   1.000
_cell.length_c   1.000
_cell.angle_alpha   90.00
_cell.angle_beta   90.00
_cell.angle_gamma   90.00
#
_symmetry.space_group_name_H-M   'P 1'
#
loop_
_entity.id
_entity.type
_entity.pdbx_description
1 polymer ?
#
loop_
_entity_poly.entity_id
_entity_poly.type
_entity_poly.pdbx_seq_one_letter_code
_entity_poly.pdbx_strand_id
1 'polypeptide(L)' 'MNYKELQVANDLVKKIREIDFHLKMTERSPSDIRISVNSHVIFFENKYKQKVDEALKRIKNELVEELKELGVTEV' A
#
# COMPACT_ATOMS: atom_id res chain seq x y z
N MET A 1 12.25 -20.42 -5.96
CA MET A 1 10.95 -19.77 -6.25
C MET A 1 10.50 -20.22 -7.65
N ASN A 2 9.31 -20.76 -7.77
CA ASN A 2 8.78 -21.16 -9.07
C ASN A 2 8.13 -19.96 -9.78
N TYR A 3 7.66 -20.17 -11.01
CA TYR A 3 7.09 -19.10 -11.83
C TYR A 3 5.86 -18.43 -11.17
N LYS A 4 4.98 -19.23 -10.57
CA LYS A 4 3.78 -18.71 -9.90
C LYS A 4 4.15 -17.86 -8.69
N GLU A 5 5.12 -18.31 -7.91
CA GLU A 5 5.60 -17.56 -6.75
C GLU A 5 6.27 -16.26 -7.19
N LEU A 6 6.99 -16.28 -8.31
CA LEU A 6 7.58 -15.07 -8.85
C LEU A 6 6.51 -14.06 -9.25
N GLN A 7 5.42 -14.49 -9.87
CA GLN A 7 4.31 -13.60 -10.21
C GLN A 7 3.68 -12.99 -8.96
N VAL A 8 3.43 -13.81 -7.94
CA VAL A 8 2.87 -13.34 -6.67
C VAL A 8 3.81 -12.31 -6.03
N ALA A 9 5.11 -12.60 -6.03
CA ALA A 9 6.10 -11.66 -5.47
C ALA A 9 6.09 -10.32 -6.21
N ASN A 10 6.02 -10.34 -7.54
CA ASN A 10 5.98 -9.12 -8.34
C ASN A 10 4.72 -8.30 -8.06
N ASP A 11 3.57 -8.97 -7.91
CA ASP A 11 2.32 -8.30 -7.59
C ASP A 11 2.36 -7.65 -6.19
N LEU A 12 2.97 -8.35 -5.22
CA LEU A 12 3.14 -7.82 -3.88
C LEU A 12 4.05 -6.58 -3.87
N VAL A 13 5.17 -6.65 -4.59
CA VAL A 13 6.10 -5.51 -4.72
C VAL A 13 5.39 -4.31 -5.34
N LYS A 14 4.61 -4.53 -6.38
CA LYS A 14 3.84 -3.47 -7.03
C LYS A 14 2.87 -2.82 -6.06
N LYS A 15 2.16 -3.63 -5.29
CA LYS A 15 1.20 -3.13 -4.30
C LYS A 15 1.89 -2.31 -3.21
N ILE A 16 3.03 -2.78 -2.72
CA ILE A 16 3.82 -2.07 -1.72
C ILE A 16 4.27 -0.70 -2.25
N ARG A 17 4.72 -0.65 -3.50
CA ARG A 17 5.14 0.61 -4.13
C ARG A 17 3.99 1.59 -4.28
N GLU A 18 2.79 1.09 -4.62
CA GLU A 18 1.59 1.92 -4.70
C GLU A 18 1.24 2.52 -3.34
N ILE A 19 1.34 1.72 -2.28
CA ILE A 19 1.09 2.20 -0.92
C ILE A 19 2.12 3.26 -0.52
N ASP A 20 3.40 3.01 -0.77
CA ASP A 20 4.47 3.97 -0.46
C ASP A 20 4.27 5.29 -1.20
N PHE A 21 3.89 5.21 -2.47
CA PHE A 21 3.60 6.41 -3.25
C PHE A 21 2.45 7.21 -2.65
N HIS A 22 1.37 6.52 -2.27
CA HIS A 22 0.22 7.16 -1.62
C HIS A 22 0.63 7.84 -0.31
N LEU A 23 1.41 7.15 0.52
CA LEU A 23 1.87 7.71 1.79
C LEU A 23 2.71 8.97 1.61
N LYS A 24 3.59 8.97 0.60
CA LYS A 24 4.39 10.15 0.28
C LYS A 24 3.54 11.32 -0.19
N MET A 25 2.55 11.04 -1.01
CA MET A 25 1.65 12.08 -1.52
C MET A 25 0.81 12.68 -0.39
N THR A 26 0.32 11.87 0.53
CA THR A 26 -0.50 12.36 1.63
C THR A 26 0.31 13.15 2.66
N GLU A 27 1.59 12.84 2.85
CA GLU A 27 2.46 13.62 3.73
C GLU A 27 2.62 15.06 3.26
N ARG A 28 2.66 15.26 1.95
CA ARG A 28 2.90 16.58 1.35
C ARG A 28 1.64 17.40 1.14
N SER A 29 0.48 16.76 1.19
CA SER A 29 -0.79 17.42 0.90
C SER A 29 -1.56 17.71 2.19
N PRO A 30 -1.94 18.96 2.45
CA PRO A 30 -2.83 19.26 3.55
C PRO A 30 -4.30 19.00 3.22
N SER A 31 -4.60 18.58 1.99
CA SER A 31 -5.97 18.39 1.53
C SER A 31 -6.54 17.04 1.96
N ASP A 32 -7.82 16.88 1.71
CA ASP A 32 -8.54 15.64 2.02
C ASP A 32 -8.02 14.48 1.17
N ILE A 33 -8.15 13.26 1.72
CA ILE A 33 -7.73 12.03 1.04
C ILE A 33 -8.87 11.54 0.17
N ARG A 34 -8.54 11.18 -1.07
CA ARG A 34 -9.49 10.59 -2.01
C ARG A 34 -9.07 9.16 -2.30
N ILE A 35 -9.98 8.22 -2.08
CA ILE A 35 -9.76 6.80 -2.38
C ILE A 35 -10.78 6.37 -3.42
N SER A 36 -10.31 5.76 -4.51
CA SER A 36 -11.14 5.29 -5.59
C SER A 36 -11.21 3.76 -5.57
N VAL A 37 -12.44 3.22 -5.54
CA VAL A 37 -12.69 1.78 -5.57
C VAL A 37 -13.79 1.51 -6.59
N ASN A 38 -13.48 0.73 -7.62
CA ASN A 38 -14.44 0.33 -8.65
C ASN A 38 -15.28 1.50 -9.19
N SER A 39 -14.64 2.59 -9.58
CA SER A 39 -15.27 3.82 -10.09
C SER A 39 -16.01 4.63 -9.03
N HIS A 40 -16.05 4.17 -7.79
CA HIS A 40 -16.59 4.95 -6.68
C HIS A 40 -15.43 5.68 -5.98
N VAL A 41 -15.66 6.94 -5.65
CA VAL A 41 -14.66 7.77 -4.98
C VAL A 41 -15.13 8.05 -3.56
N ILE A 42 -14.28 7.77 -2.60
CA ILE A 42 -14.53 8.06 -1.19
C ILE A 42 -13.59 9.18 -0.76
N PHE A 43 -14.15 10.23 -0.18
CA PHE A 43 -13.37 11.34 0.35
C PHE A 43 -13.30 11.22 1.86
N PHE A 44 -12.08 11.26 2.40
CA PHE A 44 -11.85 11.36 3.84
C PHE A 44 -11.36 12.74 4.18
N GLU A 45 -11.97 13.35 5.18
CA GLU A 45 -11.50 14.64 5.67
C GLU A 45 -10.09 14.52 6.25
N ASN A 46 -9.34 15.60 6.22
CA ASN A 46 -7.96 15.64 6.69
C ASN A 46 -7.79 15.10 8.13
N LYS A 47 -8.80 15.22 8.96
CA LYS A 47 -8.76 14.70 10.33
C LYS A 47 -8.64 13.17 10.39
N TYR A 48 -8.99 12.46 9.31
CA TYR A 48 -8.85 11.00 9.22
C TYR A 48 -7.57 10.55 8.57
N LYS A 49 -6.76 11.49 8.08
CA LYS A 49 -5.54 11.19 7.34
C LYS A 49 -4.61 10.25 8.12
N GLN A 50 -4.37 10.54 9.39
CA GLN A 50 -3.49 9.72 10.21
C GLN A 50 -3.99 8.29 10.34
N LYS A 51 -5.30 8.11 10.51
CA LYS A 51 -5.90 6.77 10.64
C LYS A 51 -5.77 5.99 9.34
N VAL A 52 -5.99 6.64 8.20
CA VAL A 52 -5.85 6.00 6.89
C VAL A 52 -4.39 5.61 6.66
N ASP A 53 -3.45 6.50 6.96
CA ASP A 53 -2.02 6.23 6.79
C ASP A 53 -1.56 5.07 7.68
N GLU A 54 -2.04 5.01 8.92
CA GLU A 54 -1.72 3.90 9.83
C GLU A 54 -2.25 2.56 9.31
N ALA A 55 -3.47 2.55 8.77
CA ALA A 55 -4.05 1.35 8.18
C ALA A 55 -3.23 0.89 6.96
N LEU A 56 -2.83 1.82 6.11
CA LEU A 56 -1.99 1.51 4.94
C LEU A 56 -0.62 0.98 5.34
N LYS A 57 0.00 1.54 6.37
CA LYS A 57 1.29 1.05 6.87
C LYS A 57 1.16 -0.38 7.42
N ARG A 58 0.06 -0.68 8.08
CA ARG A 58 -0.20 -2.03 8.59
C ARG A 58 -0.34 -3.02 7.44
N ILE A 59 -1.11 -2.67 6.41
CA ILE A 59 -1.27 -3.50 5.21
C ILE A 59 0.07 -3.70 4.54
N LYS A 60 0.86 -2.65 4.39
CA LYS A 60 2.20 -2.74 3.81
C LYS A 60 3.07 -3.75 4.57
N ASN A 61 3.07 -3.68 5.90
CA ASN A 61 3.85 -4.60 6.72
C ASN A 61 3.43 -6.06 6.50
N GLU A 62 2.13 -6.31 6.38
CA GLU A 62 1.62 -7.64 6.07
C GLU A 62 2.12 -8.14 4.71
N LEU A 63 2.12 -7.26 3.71
CA LEU A 63 2.61 -7.60 2.37
C LEU A 63 4.12 -7.88 2.39
N VAL A 64 4.88 -7.11 3.15
CA VAL A 64 6.33 -7.35 3.30
C VAL A 64 6.58 -8.71 3.95
N GLU A 65 5.80 -9.08 4.96
CA GLU A 65 5.92 -10.40 5.58
C GLU A 65 5.60 -11.53 4.60
N GLU A 66 4.58 -11.37 3.76
CA GLU A 66 4.27 -12.35 2.72
C GLU A 66 5.44 -12.51 1.74
N LEU A 67 6.10 -11.41 1.37
CA LEU A 67 7.29 -11.46 0.52
C LEU A 67 8.43 -12.23 1.18
N LYS A 68 8.65 -12.02 2.48
CA LYS A 68 9.67 -12.76 3.22
C LYS A 68 9.39 -14.25 3.22
N GLU A 69 8.13 -14.65 3.34
CA GLU A 69 7.73 -16.06 3.27
C GLU A 69 8.05 -16.67 1.90
N LEU A 70 8.04 -15.86 0.85
CA LEU A 70 8.42 -16.29 -0.49
C LEU A 70 9.94 -16.25 -0.73
N GLY A 71 10.72 -15.83 0.25
CA GLY A 71 12.17 -15.73 0.15
C GLY A 71 12.70 -14.38 -0.34
N VAL A 72 11.83 -13.37 -0.47
CA VAL A 72 12.23 -12.02 -0.86
C VAL A 72 12.49 -11.19 0.41
N THR A 73 13.75 -10.80 0.63
CA THR A 73 14.15 -10.09 1.84
C THR A 73 14.41 -8.60 1.63
N GLU A 74 14.52 -8.15 0.38
CA GLU A 74 14.70 -6.74 0.05
C GLU A 74 13.59 -6.28 -0.89
N VAL A 75 13.00 -5.15 -0.58
CA VAL A 75 11.92 -4.57 -1.37
C VAL A 75 12.26 -3.11 -1.74
#